data_55d6b917d1cacb2e3d3764248239fedd
#
_entry.id   55d6b917d1cacb2e3d3764248239fedd
#
_cell.length_a   1.000
_cell.length_b   1.000
_cell.length_c   1.000
_cell.angle_alpha   90.00
_cell.angle_beta   90.00
_cell.angle_gamma   90.00
#
_symmetry.space_group_name_H-M   'P 1'
#
loop_
_entity.id
_entity.type
_entity.pdbx_description
1 polymer ?
#
loop_
_entity_poly.entity_id
_entity_poly.type
_entity_poly.pdbx_seq_one_letter_code
_entity_poly.pdbx_strand_id
1 'polypeptide(L)'
;MDYDMTTNHIKSLIDNNCLDEAIHLLSHRIETNKEDDEAYYLMGNVYRKQGNIKMAMFYYTSATEINAHSPAAEAYRVLLDIRNFINPDYNP
;
A
#
# COMPACT_ATOMS: atom_id res chain seq x y z
N MET A 1 18.45 -6.47 -18.72
CA MET A 1 18.55 -6.02 -17.32
C MET A 1 17.32 -6.43 -16.55
N ASP A 2 17.54 -7.16 -15.52
CA ASP A 2 16.44 -7.70 -14.75
C ASP A 2 16.21 -6.85 -13.51
N TYR A 3 15.04 -6.25 -13.44
CA TYR A 3 14.63 -5.59 -12.22
C TYR A 3 14.07 -6.65 -11.28
N ASP A 4 14.55 -6.62 -10.05
CA ASP A 4 14.00 -7.51 -9.05
C ASP A 4 12.72 -6.90 -8.50
N MET A 5 11.59 -7.37 -9.02
CA MET A 5 10.28 -6.89 -8.62
C MET A 5 9.62 -7.82 -7.61
N THR A 6 10.41 -8.68 -6.97
CA THR A 6 9.87 -9.58 -5.96
C THR A 6 9.36 -8.80 -4.75
N THR A 7 8.41 -9.39 -4.06
CA THR A 7 7.85 -8.79 -2.87
C THR A 7 8.92 -8.51 -1.82
N ASN A 8 9.84 -9.44 -1.63
CA ASN A 8 10.89 -9.27 -0.62
C ASN A 8 11.81 -8.11 -0.93
N HIS A 9 12.19 -7.96 -2.22
CA HIS A 9 13.04 -6.85 -2.62
C HIS A 9 12.32 -5.51 -2.40
N ILE A 10 11.06 -5.44 -2.81
CA ILE A 10 10.28 -4.19 -2.67
C ILE A 10 10.06 -3.86 -1.21
N LYS A 11 9.79 -4.85 -0.37
CA LYS A 11 9.67 -4.62 1.08
C LYS A 11 10.95 -4.05 1.65
N SER A 12 12.10 -4.55 1.18
CA SER A 12 13.39 -4.04 1.62
C SER A 12 13.57 -2.58 1.22
N LEU A 13 13.17 -2.22 0.00
CA LEU A 13 13.23 -0.83 -0.45
C LEU A 13 12.37 0.07 0.43
N ILE A 14 11.17 -0.39 0.76
CA ILE A 14 10.26 0.38 1.61
C ILE A 14 10.86 0.56 3.00
N ASP A 15 11.39 -0.50 3.57
CA ASP A 15 12.00 -0.47 4.91
C ASP A 15 13.19 0.48 4.95
N ASN A 16 13.93 0.57 3.85
CA ASN A 16 15.09 1.45 3.74
C ASN A 16 14.72 2.85 3.26
N ASN A 17 13.44 3.14 3.19
CA ASN A 17 12.91 4.45 2.77
C ASN A 17 13.26 4.81 1.33
N CYS A 18 13.51 3.81 0.48
CA CYS A 18 13.72 3.99 -0.95
C CYS A 18 12.37 3.96 -1.65
N LEU A 19 11.53 4.94 -1.33
CA LEU A 19 10.12 4.90 -1.70
C LEU A 19 9.88 5.16 -3.18
N ASP A 20 10.67 6.05 -3.80
CA ASP A 20 10.50 6.34 -5.22
C ASP A 20 10.78 5.10 -6.06
N GLU A 21 11.83 4.37 -5.72
CA GLU A 21 12.19 3.15 -6.43
C GLU A 21 11.12 2.08 -6.21
N ALA A 22 10.61 1.97 -4.99
CA ALA A 22 9.53 1.03 -4.68
C ALA A 22 8.28 1.33 -5.51
N ILE A 23 7.90 2.61 -5.60
CA ILE A 23 6.74 3.02 -6.40
C ILE A 23 6.95 2.65 -7.86
N HIS A 24 8.14 2.89 -8.39
CA HIS A 24 8.45 2.57 -9.78
C HIS A 24 8.24 1.08 -10.06
N LEU A 25 8.79 0.22 -9.22
CA LEU A 25 8.67 -1.22 -9.40
C LEU A 25 7.24 -1.71 -9.20
N LEU A 26 6.54 -1.16 -8.20
CA LEU A 26 5.15 -1.54 -7.95
C LEU A 26 4.23 -1.10 -9.07
N SER A 27 4.46 0.09 -9.61
CA SER A 27 3.66 0.59 -10.75
C SER A 27 3.82 -0.34 -11.95
N HIS A 28 5.04 -0.81 -12.17
CA HIS A 28 5.30 -1.75 -13.26
C HIS A 28 4.61 -3.09 -13.03
N ARG A 29 4.61 -3.60 -11.79
CA ARG A 29 3.91 -4.83 -11.46
C ARG A 29 2.41 -4.69 -11.73
N ILE A 30 1.83 -3.56 -11.35
CA ILE A 30 0.39 -3.32 -11.55
C ILE A 30 0.05 -3.20 -13.03
N GLU A 31 0.91 -2.54 -13.81
CA GLU A 31 0.71 -2.46 -15.27
C GLU A 31 0.73 -3.82 -15.92
N THR A 32 1.61 -4.70 -15.44
CA THR A 32 1.75 -6.04 -15.99
C THR A 32 0.58 -6.94 -15.56
N ASN A 33 0.11 -6.78 -14.34
CA ASN A 33 -0.99 -7.60 -13.82
C ASN A 33 -1.90 -6.75 -12.91
N LYS A 34 -3.06 -6.40 -13.44
CA LYS A 34 -4.03 -5.57 -12.70
C LYS A 34 -4.66 -6.27 -11.51
N GLU A 35 -4.48 -7.60 -11.42
CA GLU A 35 -5.01 -8.40 -10.30
C GLU A 35 -3.94 -8.70 -9.25
N ASP A 36 -2.84 -7.98 -9.27
CA ASP A 36 -1.74 -8.17 -8.34
C ASP A 36 -2.05 -7.46 -7.02
N ASP A 37 -2.85 -8.12 -6.18
CA ASP A 37 -3.28 -7.54 -4.91
C ASP A 37 -2.09 -7.20 -4.00
N GLU A 38 -1.04 -8.01 -4.05
CA GLU A 38 0.14 -7.77 -3.24
C GLU A 38 0.81 -6.46 -3.62
N ALA A 39 0.86 -6.14 -4.91
CA ALA A 39 1.44 -4.87 -5.36
C ALA A 39 0.63 -3.68 -4.85
N TYR A 40 -0.69 -3.79 -4.86
CA TYR A 40 -1.54 -2.73 -4.30
C TYR A 40 -1.35 -2.59 -2.80
N TYR A 41 -1.25 -3.70 -2.09
CA TYR A 41 -0.99 -3.68 -0.66
C TYR A 41 0.34 -2.96 -0.36
N LEU A 42 1.39 -3.28 -1.10
CA LEU A 42 2.69 -2.66 -0.91
C LEU A 42 2.67 -1.18 -1.26
N MET A 43 1.90 -0.79 -2.28
CA MET A 43 1.71 0.65 -2.58
C MET A 43 1.07 1.36 -1.41
N GLY A 44 0.09 0.72 -0.77
CA GLY A 44 -0.51 1.27 0.43
C GLY A 44 0.53 1.51 1.51
N ASN A 45 1.43 0.54 1.69
CA ASN A 45 2.50 0.66 2.67
C ASN A 45 3.45 1.82 2.37
N VAL A 46 3.75 2.05 1.09
CA VAL A 46 4.59 3.18 0.67
C VAL A 46 3.94 4.50 1.08
N TYR A 47 2.68 4.69 0.73
CA TYR A 47 1.99 5.94 1.03
C TYR A 47 1.78 6.13 2.52
N ARG A 48 1.53 5.05 3.25
CA ARG A 48 1.44 5.12 4.71
C ARG A 48 2.76 5.62 5.29
N LYS A 49 3.87 5.13 4.78
CA LYS A 49 5.19 5.54 5.24
C LYS A 49 5.46 7.02 4.94
N GLN A 50 4.89 7.52 3.85
CA GLN A 50 4.98 8.95 3.50
C GLN A 50 4.03 9.81 4.33
N GLY A 51 3.17 9.19 5.12
CA GLY A 51 2.17 9.92 5.89
C GLY A 51 0.93 10.28 5.09
N ASN A 52 0.80 9.77 3.89
CA ASN A 52 -0.36 10.03 3.04
C ASN A 52 -1.43 8.97 3.31
N ILE A 53 -2.19 9.18 4.37
CA ILE A 53 -3.18 8.22 4.84
C ILE A 53 -4.27 7.98 3.79
N LYS A 54 -4.70 9.04 3.12
CA LYS A 54 -5.76 8.94 2.13
C LYS A 54 -5.38 8.00 0.99
N MET A 55 -4.17 8.17 0.45
CA MET A 55 -3.70 7.32 -0.64
C MET A 55 -3.43 5.89 -0.16
N ALA A 56 -2.92 5.75 1.06
CA ALA A 56 -2.71 4.42 1.62
C ALA A 56 -4.03 3.66 1.70
N MET A 57 -5.09 4.30 2.19
CA MET A 57 -6.40 3.67 2.30
C MET A 57 -6.96 3.31 0.92
N PHE A 58 -6.73 4.16 -0.09
CA PHE A 58 -7.16 3.87 -1.45
C PHE A 58 -6.53 2.58 -1.97
N TYR A 59 -5.22 2.43 -1.80
CA TYR A 59 -4.51 1.24 -2.29
C TYR A 59 -4.85 0.00 -1.48
N TYR A 60 -5.03 0.14 -0.17
CA TYR A 60 -5.48 -1.00 0.64
C TYR A 60 -6.87 -1.47 0.23
N THR A 61 -7.76 -0.55 -0.08
CA THR A 61 -9.09 -0.89 -0.57
C THR A 61 -9.00 -1.64 -1.90
N SER A 62 -8.16 -1.14 -2.81
CA SER A 62 -7.95 -1.78 -4.11
C SER A 62 -7.46 -3.23 -3.94
N ALA A 63 -6.49 -3.44 -3.04
CA ALA A 63 -5.98 -4.77 -2.77
C ALA A 63 -7.06 -5.70 -2.23
N THR A 64 -7.88 -5.19 -1.30
CA THR A 64 -8.92 -5.98 -0.66
C THR A 64 -10.04 -6.33 -1.64
N GLU A 65 -10.33 -5.45 -2.59
CA GLU A 65 -11.32 -5.73 -3.62
C GLU A 65 -10.89 -6.88 -4.53
N ILE A 66 -9.59 -6.98 -4.76
CA ILE A 66 -9.04 -8.09 -5.56
C ILE A 66 -8.98 -9.37 -4.74
N ASN A 67 -8.53 -9.27 -3.50
CA ASN A 67 -8.37 -10.41 -2.61
C ASN A 67 -8.82 -10.04 -1.20
N ALA A 68 -10.00 -10.54 -0.83
CA ALA A 68 -10.58 -10.24 0.48
C ALA A 68 -9.71 -10.73 1.65
N HIS A 69 -8.81 -11.67 1.39
CA HIS A 69 -7.91 -12.20 2.40
C HIS A 69 -6.56 -11.49 2.43
N SER A 70 -6.41 -10.42 1.64
CA SER A 70 -5.19 -9.63 1.66
C SER A 70 -4.96 -9.02 3.04
N PRO A 71 -3.70 -8.93 3.50
CA PRO A 71 -3.40 -8.20 4.75
C PRO A 71 -3.78 -6.72 4.67
N ALA A 72 -4.10 -6.22 3.46
CA ALA A 72 -4.55 -4.85 3.28
C ALA A 72 -5.84 -4.55 4.04
N ALA A 73 -6.70 -5.55 4.24
CA ALA A 73 -7.95 -5.35 4.98
C ALA A 73 -7.66 -4.92 6.42
N GLU A 74 -6.72 -5.59 7.07
CA GLU A 74 -6.33 -5.27 8.43
C GLU A 74 -5.57 -3.94 8.47
N ALA A 75 -4.69 -3.72 7.50
CA ALA A 75 -3.96 -2.46 7.41
C ALA A 75 -4.91 -1.27 7.24
N TYR A 76 -5.94 -1.43 6.44
CA TYR A 76 -6.97 -0.40 6.26
C TYR A 76 -7.66 -0.11 7.59
N ARG A 77 -8.05 -1.15 8.31
CA ARG A 77 -8.76 -1.00 9.58
C ARG A 77 -7.91 -0.22 10.59
N VAL A 78 -6.62 -0.53 10.64
CA VAL A 78 -5.69 0.18 11.53
C VAL A 78 -5.63 1.66 11.18
N LEU A 79 -5.56 1.99 9.89
CA LEU A 79 -5.52 3.39 9.46
C LEU A 79 -6.83 4.10 9.75
N LEU A 80 -7.95 3.41 9.61
CA LEU A 80 -9.24 3.99 9.93
C LEU A 80 -9.32 4.35 11.41
N ASP A 81 -8.83 3.47 12.28
CA ASP A 81 -8.80 3.72 13.72
C ASP A 81 -7.91 4.91 14.05
N ILE A 82 -6.73 4.99 13.42
CA ILE A 82 -5.80 6.11 13.63
C ILE A 82 -6.44 7.43 13.19
N ARG A 83 -7.08 7.42 12.01
CA ARG A 83 -7.73 8.60 11.48
C ARG A 83 -8.84 9.09 12.42
N ASN A 84 -9.64 8.17 12.92
CA ASN A 84 -10.71 8.52 13.84
C ASN A 84 -10.17 9.05 15.16
N PHE A 85 -9.04 8.52 15.61
CA PHE A 85 -8.41 8.99 16.84
C PHE A 85 -7.87 10.41 16.69
N ILE A 86 -7.25 10.70 15.54
CA ILE A 86 -6.67 12.02 15.29
C ILE A 86 -7.75 13.08 15.11
N ASN A 87 -8.88 12.72 14.52
CA ASN A 87 -9.99 13.65 14.26
C ASN A 87 -11.27 13.16 14.91
N PRO A 88 -11.32 13.12 16.25
CA PRO A 88 -12.46 12.55 16.95
C PRO A 88 -13.75 13.33 16.72
N ASP A 89 -13.62 14.62 16.42
CA ASP A 89 -14.79 15.47 16.17
C ASP A 89 -15.17 15.54 14.70
N TYR A 90 -14.43 14.86 13.85
CA TYR A 90 -14.73 14.82 12.44
C TYR A 90 -15.95 13.91 12.25
N ASN A 91 -17.05 14.53 11.95
CA ASN A 91 -18.30 13.81 11.84
C ASN A 91 -19.03 14.36 10.63
N PRO A 92 -18.94 13.63 9.51
CA PRO A 92 -19.57 14.09 8.29
C PRO A 92 -21.09 14.19 8.43
#